data_a59a9dfd8664af7ba3ceaf3816130e30
#
_entry.id   a59a9dfd8664af7ba3ceaf3816130e30
#
_cell.length_a   1.000
_cell.length_b   1.000
_cell.length_c   1.000
_cell.angle_alpha   90.00
_cell.angle_beta   90.00
_cell.angle_gamma   90.00
#
_symmetry.space_group_name_H-M   'P 1'
#
loop_
_entity.id
_entity.type
_entity.pdbx_description
1 polymer ?
#
loop_
_entity_poly.entity_id
_entity_poly.type
_entity_poly.pdbx_seq_one_letter_code
_entity_poly.pdbx_strand_id
1 'polypeptide(L)'
;MRLRKICALLIGVTLISLTACNKSEGKITMPEKYSLAKQMKTTKSDVVSENDNYTLAWDNEKYCVSLERKSDGVIWSTIPYKYYKSEETGSQYTEDGLRSGIRVTYVDYENNDEAEAVSNSGADYVLANKLKKGGLRVTYYFDSIKISVPIIYQLYEDGLSVSVDIAGITEGKNLITKVSLLPFFVSAENNSENYIFVPSGSGAIIKAQAEQGSSRVYSEPVYGENQANQAIYRVTNTQSIKMPVFGAKNGEDAVFAIITEGDDIADISASAGDEQYGYSAAYATFNVRGKTSSNVKGHAGSNSKLIKYSDGIVSLKRATVRYFPLEKGSGDYNGMAQKYREYLSEYKELKSNVRPVDAMLTVYGGASEQQFFCGIPYSTFSSMTTIAEAKNIAEDLKKSNISLALDLKGFGKDGID
;
A
#
# COMPACT_ATOMS: atom_id res chain seq x y z
N MET A 1 -29.58 -12.61 50.79
CA MET A 1 -28.54 -13.70 50.69
C MET A 1 -28.38 -14.29 49.28
N ARG A 2 -29.23 -13.96 48.28
CA ARG A 2 -29.12 -14.45 46.88
C ARG A 2 -28.32 -13.53 45.96
N LEU A 3 -28.23 -12.25 46.22
CA LEU A 3 -27.48 -11.31 45.35
C LEU A 3 -25.95 -11.39 45.49
N ARG A 4 -25.44 -11.77 46.67
CA ARG A 4 -23.99 -11.91 46.88
C ARG A 4 -23.36 -13.13 46.17
N LYS A 5 -24.17 -14.14 45.85
CA LYS A 5 -23.66 -15.34 45.13
C LYS A 5 -23.57 -15.13 43.61
N ILE A 6 -24.32 -14.20 43.06
CA ILE A 6 -24.30 -13.92 41.61
C ILE A 6 -23.09 -13.06 41.25
N CYS A 7 -22.71 -12.09 42.10
CA CYS A 7 -21.50 -11.30 41.88
C CYS A 7 -20.20 -12.10 42.02
N ALA A 8 -20.19 -13.14 42.88
CA ALA A 8 -18.99 -13.98 43.01
C ALA A 8 -18.81 -14.94 41.83
N LEU A 9 -19.88 -15.28 41.09
CA LEU A 9 -19.78 -16.13 39.90
C LEU A 9 -19.33 -15.35 38.65
N LEU A 10 -19.68 -14.06 38.55
CA LEU A 10 -19.25 -13.18 37.46
C LEU A 10 -17.77 -12.81 37.58
N ILE A 11 -17.25 -12.68 38.79
CA ILE A 11 -15.80 -12.38 39.01
C ILE A 11 -14.94 -13.62 38.75
N GLY A 12 -15.46 -14.82 38.95
CA GLY A 12 -14.73 -16.07 38.67
C GLY A 12 -14.57 -16.36 37.17
N VAL A 13 -15.47 -15.88 36.32
CA VAL A 13 -15.41 -16.13 34.86
C VAL A 13 -14.51 -15.09 34.14
N THR A 14 -14.33 -13.91 34.73
CA THR A 14 -13.44 -12.88 34.14
C THR A 14 -11.97 -13.06 34.47
N LEU A 15 -11.63 -13.92 35.46
CA LEU A 15 -10.24 -14.23 35.81
C LEU A 15 -9.63 -15.41 35.02
N ILE A 16 -10.44 -16.17 34.28
CA ILE A 16 -9.96 -17.33 33.51
C ILE A 16 -9.57 -16.92 32.08
N SER A 17 -9.95 -15.73 31.62
CA SER A 17 -9.64 -15.25 30.25
C SER A 17 -8.33 -14.45 30.15
N LEU A 18 -7.55 -14.33 31.24
CA LEU A 18 -6.29 -13.57 31.25
C LEU A 18 -5.02 -14.44 31.18
N THR A 19 -5.16 -15.76 31.00
CA THR A 19 -4.01 -16.67 30.96
C THR A 19 -3.84 -17.43 29.66
N ALA A 20 -4.20 -16.85 28.52
CA ALA A 20 -3.94 -17.48 27.24
C ALA A 20 -3.42 -16.48 26.20
N CYS A 21 -2.27 -15.92 26.45
CA CYS A 21 -1.43 -15.33 25.41
C CYS A 21 0.05 -15.64 25.71
N ASN A 22 0.39 -16.91 25.90
CA ASN A 22 1.71 -17.37 25.54
C ASN A 22 1.69 -17.57 24.01
N LYS A 23 1.81 -16.50 23.26
CA LYS A 23 2.24 -16.63 21.86
C LYS A 23 3.65 -17.21 21.93
N SER A 24 3.81 -18.44 21.42
CA SER A 24 5.11 -18.97 21.06
C SER A 24 5.84 -17.87 20.30
N GLU A 25 7.01 -17.45 20.78
CA GLU A 25 7.94 -16.63 20.01
C GLU A 25 8.15 -17.39 18.70
N GLY A 26 7.48 -16.94 17.64
CA GLY A 26 7.75 -17.43 16.31
C GLY A 26 9.18 -17.03 16.00
N LYS A 27 10.12 -17.95 16.20
CA LYS A 27 11.48 -17.77 15.71
C LYS A 27 11.35 -17.59 14.22
N ILE A 28 11.81 -16.47 13.69
CA ILE A 28 12.25 -16.40 12.31
C ILE A 28 13.32 -17.46 12.21
N THR A 29 12.97 -18.65 11.73
CA THR A 29 13.93 -19.66 11.38
C THR A 29 14.66 -19.11 10.17
N MET A 30 15.85 -18.58 10.42
CA MET A 30 16.82 -18.37 9.34
C MET A 30 16.85 -19.69 8.58
N PRO A 31 16.54 -19.67 7.26
CA PRO A 31 16.58 -20.91 6.50
C PRO A 31 17.91 -21.58 6.74
N GLU A 32 17.88 -22.81 7.28
CA GLU A 32 19.08 -23.60 7.48
C GLU A 32 19.90 -23.54 6.21
N LYS A 33 21.17 -23.07 6.35
CA LYS A 33 22.15 -23.01 5.29
C LYS A 33 21.48 -23.07 3.94
N TYR A 34 20.97 -21.96 3.50
CA TYR A 34 20.67 -21.82 2.09
C TYR A 34 21.75 -22.56 1.36
N SER A 35 21.36 -23.46 0.51
CA SER A 35 22.29 -23.84 -0.53
C SER A 35 22.52 -22.54 -1.30
N LEU A 36 23.50 -21.76 -0.86
CA LEU A 36 24.03 -20.54 -1.45
C LEU A 36 24.45 -20.76 -2.92
N ALA A 37 24.30 -22.00 -3.39
CA ALA A 37 24.56 -22.45 -4.75
C ALA A 37 23.80 -21.66 -5.82
N LYS A 38 22.93 -20.73 -5.45
CA LYS A 38 22.21 -19.86 -6.36
C LYS A 38 22.08 -18.41 -5.86
N GLN A 39 22.80 -17.99 -4.84
CA GLN A 39 23.07 -16.57 -4.66
C GLN A 39 23.81 -16.10 -5.91
N MET A 40 23.32 -15.01 -6.48
CA MET A 40 24.05 -14.37 -7.56
C MET A 40 25.43 -14.01 -7.03
N LYS A 41 26.48 -14.58 -7.62
CA LYS A 41 27.85 -14.28 -7.21
C LYS A 41 28.06 -12.78 -7.38
N THR A 42 28.76 -12.17 -6.45
CA THR A 42 29.20 -10.79 -6.36
C THR A 42 29.87 -10.26 -7.64
N THR A 43 29.08 -9.99 -8.64
CA THR A 43 29.42 -9.05 -9.71
C THR A 43 28.68 -7.76 -9.42
N LYS A 44 29.25 -6.62 -9.79
CA LYS A 44 28.65 -5.30 -9.50
C LYS A 44 27.20 -5.19 -9.97
N SER A 45 26.84 -5.86 -11.06
CA SER A 45 25.47 -5.93 -11.57
C SER A 45 25.30 -7.19 -12.41
N ASP A 46 24.33 -8.03 -12.02
CA ASP A 46 24.00 -9.26 -12.75
C ASP A 46 22.65 -9.11 -13.45
N VAL A 47 22.65 -9.36 -14.77
CA VAL A 47 21.40 -9.46 -15.54
C VAL A 47 20.58 -10.63 -14.99
N VAL A 48 19.38 -10.31 -14.53
CA VAL A 48 18.40 -11.26 -13.98
C VAL A 48 17.58 -11.87 -15.11
N SER A 49 17.04 -11.01 -15.95
CA SER A 49 16.18 -11.36 -17.09
C SER A 49 16.21 -10.22 -18.11
N GLU A 50 15.99 -10.55 -19.37
CA GLU A 50 15.87 -9.59 -20.46
C GLU A 50 14.82 -10.03 -21.47
N ASN A 51 14.24 -9.08 -22.18
CA ASN A 51 13.40 -9.27 -23.36
C ASN A 51 13.82 -8.28 -24.45
N ASP A 52 13.02 -8.10 -25.48
CA ASP A 52 13.37 -7.20 -26.59
C ASP A 52 13.42 -5.73 -26.15
N ASN A 53 12.62 -5.34 -25.16
CA ASN A 53 12.43 -3.96 -24.74
C ASN A 53 13.26 -3.58 -23.51
N TYR A 54 13.48 -4.52 -22.58
CA TYR A 54 14.02 -4.22 -21.25
C TYR A 54 15.06 -5.21 -20.78
N THR A 55 15.98 -4.74 -19.93
CA THR A 55 16.90 -5.54 -19.14
C THR A 55 16.61 -5.31 -17.65
N LEU A 56 16.35 -6.39 -16.91
CA LEU A 56 16.22 -6.40 -15.46
C LEU A 56 17.55 -6.86 -14.85
N ALA A 57 18.14 -6.05 -13.98
CA ALA A 57 19.40 -6.37 -13.32
C ALA A 57 19.30 -6.20 -11.79
N TRP A 58 20.18 -6.93 -11.09
CA TRP A 58 20.34 -6.86 -9.64
C TRP A 58 21.78 -6.45 -9.29
N ASP A 59 21.93 -5.47 -8.44
CA ASP A 59 23.19 -5.06 -7.84
C ASP A 59 23.28 -5.59 -6.39
N ASN A 60 24.17 -6.54 -6.18
CA ASN A 60 24.31 -7.19 -4.87
C ASN A 60 25.11 -6.36 -3.85
N GLU A 61 25.84 -5.35 -4.29
CA GLU A 61 26.57 -4.43 -3.38
C GLU A 61 25.63 -3.35 -2.83
N LYS A 62 24.73 -2.87 -3.68
CA LYS A 62 23.76 -1.80 -3.34
C LYS A 62 22.36 -2.32 -2.99
N TYR A 63 22.15 -3.63 -3.06
CA TYR A 63 20.84 -4.28 -2.90
C TYR A 63 19.74 -3.62 -3.74
N CYS A 64 20.07 -3.31 -4.98
CA CYS A 64 19.27 -2.51 -5.89
C CYS A 64 18.81 -3.32 -7.10
N VAL A 65 17.55 -3.17 -7.48
CA VAL A 65 17.02 -3.65 -8.77
C VAL A 65 16.97 -2.48 -9.75
N SER A 66 17.40 -2.70 -10.98
CA SER A 66 17.31 -1.75 -12.07
C SER A 66 16.59 -2.34 -13.28
N LEU A 67 15.82 -1.50 -13.96
CA LEU A 67 15.15 -1.76 -15.23
C LEU A 67 15.68 -0.79 -16.27
N GLU A 68 16.37 -1.28 -17.27
CA GLU A 68 16.89 -0.51 -18.40
C GLU A 68 15.99 -0.69 -19.62
N ARG A 69 15.59 0.41 -20.24
CA ARG A 69 14.94 0.42 -21.57
C ARG A 69 16.00 0.36 -22.65
N LYS A 70 15.99 -0.73 -23.45
CA LYS A 70 17.05 -1.01 -24.44
C LYS A 70 17.10 0.00 -25.58
N SER A 71 15.98 0.63 -25.92
CA SER A 71 15.90 1.56 -27.07
C SER A 71 16.73 2.83 -26.89
N ASP A 72 16.93 3.30 -25.66
CA ASP A 72 17.62 4.55 -25.37
C ASP A 72 18.51 4.51 -24.11
N GLY A 73 18.55 3.39 -23.40
CA GLY A 73 19.39 3.19 -22.22
C GLY A 73 18.89 3.90 -20.96
N VAL A 74 17.64 4.36 -20.93
CA VAL A 74 17.05 4.97 -19.72
C VAL A 74 16.86 3.91 -18.64
N ILE A 75 17.27 4.23 -17.42
CA ILE A 75 17.25 3.29 -16.29
C ILE A 75 16.35 3.81 -15.17
N TRP A 76 15.40 3.00 -14.77
CA TRP A 76 14.65 3.11 -13.51
C TRP A 76 15.23 2.14 -12.50
N SER A 77 15.35 2.55 -11.25
CA SER A 77 15.89 1.66 -10.22
C SER A 77 15.25 1.92 -8.85
N THR A 78 15.41 0.95 -7.94
CA THR A 78 14.93 1.07 -6.57
C THR A 78 15.63 2.18 -5.80
N ILE A 79 16.81 2.59 -6.24
CA ILE A 79 17.53 3.80 -5.80
C ILE A 79 17.42 4.82 -6.96
N PRO A 80 17.10 6.09 -6.72
CA PRO A 80 17.06 7.09 -7.78
C PRO A 80 18.34 7.07 -8.62
N TYR A 81 18.21 6.98 -9.95
CA TYR A 81 19.33 6.64 -10.84
C TYR A 81 20.53 7.56 -10.72
N LYS A 82 20.31 8.88 -10.62
CA LYS A 82 21.39 9.84 -10.44
C LYS A 82 22.13 9.62 -9.14
N TYR A 83 21.40 9.32 -8.05
CA TYR A 83 21.98 8.98 -6.77
C TYR A 83 22.69 7.62 -6.79
N TYR A 84 22.15 6.65 -7.54
CA TYR A 84 22.78 5.36 -7.77
C TYR A 84 24.15 5.48 -8.46
N LYS A 85 24.30 6.43 -9.39
CA LYS A 85 25.54 6.70 -10.12
C LYS A 85 26.52 7.63 -9.39
N SER A 86 26.03 8.43 -8.45
CA SER A 86 26.88 9.35 -7.68
C SER A 86 27.59 8.61 -6.54
N GLU A 87 28.79 9.05 -6.23
CA GLU A 87 29.50 8.67 -5.00
C GLU A 87 29.25 9.69 -3.87
N GLU A 88 28.38 10.67 -4.10
CA GLU A 88 28.00 11.66 -3.11
C GLU A 88 27.25 10.99 -1.97
N THR A 89 27.75 11.16 -0.77
CA THR A 89 27.12 10.69 0.46
C THR A 89 26.35 11.84 1.09
N GLY A 90 25.06 11.63 1.29
CA GLY A 90 24.22 12.50 2.10
C GLY A 90 24.38 12.24 3.59
N SER A 91 23.45 12.73 4.40
CA SER A 91 23.32 12.24 5.78
C SER A 91 22.95 10.75 5.78
N GLN A 92 23.34 10.01 6.83
CA GLN A 92 23.00 8.59 6.96
C GLN A 92 21.48 8.34 6.81
N TYR A 93 20.68 9.21 7.38
CA TYR A 93 19.22 9.12 7.28
C TYR A 93 18.73 9.30 5.83
N THR A 94 19.32 10.22 5.06
CA THR A 94 19.01 10.42 3.65
C THR A 94 19.39 9.19 2.81
N GLU A 95 20.58 8.64 3.05
CA GLU A 95 21.04 7.42 2.39
C GLU A 95 20.12 6.23 2.67
N ASP A 96 19.78 6.02 3.94
CA ASP A 96 18.89 4.94 4.35
C ASP A 96 17.54 5.02 3.67
N GLY A 97 16.97 6.21 3.57
CA GLY A 97 15.71 6.44 2.85
C GLY A 97 15.81 6.15 1.35
N LEU A 98 16.79 6.74 0.67
CA LEU A 98 16.96 6.65 -0.80
C LEU A 98 17.38 5.26 -1.27
N ARG A 99 18.17 4.52 -0.48
CA ARG A 99 18.68 3.17 -0.83
C ARG A 99 17.73 2.05 -0.45
N SER A 100 16.63 2.33 0.24
CA SER A 100 15.72 1.30 0.72
C SER A 100 14.73 0.86 -0.35
N GLY A 101 14.78 -0.43 -0.72
CA GLY A 101 13.83 -1.06 -1.63
C GLY A 101 12.44 -1.26 -0.99
N ILE A 102 12.37 -1.39 0.34
CA ILE A 102 11.11 -1.45 1.09
C ILE A 102 11.24 -0.69 2.42
N ARG A 103 10.08 -0.29 2.95
CA ARG A 103 9.91 0.14 4.35
C ARG A 103 8.88 -0.76 5.00
N VAL A 104 9.13 -1.11 6.25
CA VAL A 104 8.26 -1.98 7.05
C VAL A 104 7.77 -1.20 8.25
N THR A 105 6.45 -1.09 8.41
CA THR A 105 5.86 -0.60 9.65
C THR A 105 5.47 -1.80 10.50
N TYR A 106 5.80 -1.76 11.77
CA TYR A 106 5.52 -2.82 12.73
C TYR A 106 5.09 -2.26 14.07
N VAL A 107 4.39 -3.07 14.86
CA VAL A 107 4.09 -2.77 16.26
C VAL A 107 5.18 -3.37 17.13
N ASP A 108 5.87 -2.52 17.87
CA ASP A 108 6.78 -2.94 18.92
C ASP A 108 5.96 -3.54 20.07
N TYR A 109 6.18 -4.84 20.33
CA TYR A 109 5.46 -5.58 21.35
C TYR A 109 5.69 -5.02 22.77
N GLU A 110 6.83 -4.39 23.03
CA GLU A 110 7.18 -3.86 24.36
C GLU A 110 6.46 -2.55 24.63
N ASN A 111 6.39 -1.67 23.63
CA ASN A 111 5.86 -0.32 23.77
C ASN A 111 4.44 -0.19 23.21
N ASN A 112 3.99 -1.17 22.45
CA ASN A 112 2.70 -1.17 21.71
C ASN A 112 2.55 0.05 20.77
N ASP A 113 3.66 0.59 20.30
CA ASP A 113 3.76 1.71 19.39
C ASP A 113 4.13 1.23 17.98
N GLU A 114 3.63 1.91 16.95
CA GLU A 114 4.07 1.68 15.58
C GLU A 114 5.44 2.31 15.35
N ALA A 115 6.35 1.54 14.79
CA ALA A 115 7.68 1.96 14.38
C ALA A 115 7.93 1.59 12.92
N GLU A 116 8.87 2.27 12.26
CA GLU A 116 9.28 2.01 10.89
C GLU A 116 10.72 1.53 10.84
N ALA A 117 10.98 0.52 10.00
CA ALA A 117 12.32 0.10 9.63
C ALA A 117 12.47 0.17 8.10
N VAL A 118 13.54 0.79 7.63
CA VAL A 118 13.91 0.89 6.21
C VAL A 118 14.91 -0.21 5.85
N SER A 119 14.82 -0.74 4.63
CA SER A 119 15.60 -1.94 4.29
C SER A 119 17.10 -1.71 4.18
N ASN A 120 17.58 -0.49 3.91
CA ASN A 120 19.00 -0.22 3.79
C ASN A 120 19.77 -0.36 5.13
N SER A 121 19.24 0.21 6.21
CA SER A 121 19.90 0.18 7.52
C SER A 121 19.26 -0.80 8.51
N GLY A 122 17.98 -1.15 8.30
CA GLY A 122 17.24 -2.02 9.22
C GLY A 122 17.29 -3.49 8.87
N ALA A 123 17.54 -3.86 7.60
CA ALA A 123 17.70 -5.26 7.23
C ALA A 123 19.10 -5.76 7.56
N ASP A 124 19.19 -6.77 8.42
CA ASP A 124 20.46 -7.38 8.82
C ASP A 124 21.13 -8.10 7.66
N TYR A 125 20.34 -8.63 6.74
CA TYR A 125 20.83 -9.14 5.45
C TYR A 125 19.71 -9.29 4.41
N VAL A 126 20.12 -9.40 3.16
CA VAL A 126 19.25 -9.49 2.00
C VAL A 126 19.65 -10.69 1.16
N LEU A 127 18.68 -11.52 0.78
CA LEU A 127 18.88 -12.67 -0.09
C LEU A 127 18.18 -12.48 -1.42
N ALA A 128 18.95 -12.56 -2.49
CA ALA A 128 18.44 -12.50 -3.86
C ALA A 128 18.54 -13.86 -4.54
N ASN A 129 17.45 -14.34 -5.12
CA ASN A 129 17.38 -15.64 -5.81
C ASN A 129 16.70 -15.48 -7.16
N LYS A 130 17.37 -15.90 -8.26
CA LYS A 130 16.76 -15.98 -9.58
C LYS A 130 15.64 -17.01 -9.59
N LEU A 131 14.53 -16.66 -10.21
CA LEU A 131 13.38 -17.55 -10.40
C LEU A 131 13.54 -18.35 -11.71
N LYS A 132 13.00 -19.57 -11.75
CA LYS A 132 13.12 -20.46 -12.92
C LYS A 132 12.48 -19.92 -14.21
N LYS A 133 11.47 -19.05 -14.08
CA LYS A 133 10.72 -18.45 -15.21
C LYS A 133 11.22 -17.06 -15.60
N GLY A 134 12.45 -16.70 -15.22
CA GLY A 134 12.94 -15.33 -15.34
C GLY A 134 12.30 -14.43 -14.26
N GLY A 135 13.11 -13.67 -13.56
CA GLY A 135 12.71 -12.84 -12.43
C GLY A 135 13.58 -13.08 -11.21
N LEU A 136 13.27 -12.34 -10.15
CA LEU A 136 14.08 -12.31 -8.94
C LEU A 136 13.17 -12.33 -7.71
N ARG A 137 13.54 -13.14 -6.71
CA ARG A 137 12.99 -13.05 -5.36
C ARG A 137 14.03 -12.45 -4.44
N VAL A 138 13.76 -11.31 -3.85
CA VAL A 138 14.59 -10.65 -2.85
C VAL A 138 13.90 -10.75 -1.50
N THR A 139 14.54 -11.34 -0.51
CA THR A 139 14.00 -11.42 0.85
C THR A 139 14.83 -10.55 1.76
N TYR A 140 14.20 -9.60 2.40
CA TYR A 140 14.78 -8.71 3.40
C TYR A 140 14.55 -9.30 4.80
N TYR A 141 15.60 -9.49 5.56
CA TYR A 141 15.58 -10.04 6.92
C TYR A 141 15.93 -8.95 7.93
N PHE A 142 14.95 -8.57 8.71
CA PHE A 142 15.08 -7.63 9.84
C PHE A 142 15.19 -8.45 11.12
N ASP A 143 16.39 -9.02 11.37
CA ASP A 143 16.58 -9.95 12.50
C ASP A 143 16.42 -9.28 13.87
N SER A 144 16.76 -8.01 13.98
CA SER A 144 16.57 -7.20 15.19
C SER A 144 15.11 -7.14 15.66
N ILE A 145 14.19 -7.06 14.71
CA ILE A 145 12.73 -7.01 14.97
C ILE A 145 12.01 -8.34 14.65
N LYS A 146 12.75 -9.36 14.18
CA LYS A 146 12.24 -10.69 13.84
C LYS A 146 11.15 -10.68 12.76
N ILE A 147 11.36 -9.92 11.69
CA ILE A 147 10.48 -9.84 10.53
C ILE A 147 11.27 -10.17 9.27
N SER A 148 10.69 -10.94 8.34
CA SER A 148 11.23 -11.06 6.99
C SER A 148 10.16 -10.82 5.95
N VAL A 149 10.55 -10.12 4.86
CA VAL A 149 9.63 -9.72 3.79
C VAL A 149 10.21 -10.10 2.44
N PRO A 150 9.58 -11.05 1.73
CA PRO A 150 10.02 -11.41 0.38
C PRO A 150 9.30 -10.57 -0.67
N ILE A 151 10.09 -10.07 -1.62
CA ILE A 151 9.65 -9.28 -2.78
C ILE A 151 9.98 -10.06 -4.05
N ILE A 152 9.04 -10.14 -4.97
CA ILE A 152 9.19 -10.83 -6.26
C ILE A 152 9.18 -9.81 -7.38
N TYR A 153 10.21 -9.82 -8.21
CA TYR A 153 10.34 -9.00 -9.41
C TYR A 153 10.18 -9.89 -10.64
N GLN A 154 9.33 -9.51 -11.58
CA GLN A 154 9.07 -10.23 -12.81
C GLN A 154 9.06 -9.28 -14.00
N LEU A 155 9.90 -9.55 -14.99
CA LEU A 155 9.96 -8.76 -16.22
C LEU A 155 8.80 -9.14 -17.16
N TYR A 156 8.18 -8.13 -17.77
CA TYR A 156 7.16 -8.23 -18.81
C TYR A 156 7.57 -7.44 -20.05
N GLU A 157 6.89 -7.68 -21.18
CA GLU A 157 7.16 -6.99 -22.44
C GLU A 157 7.01 -5.47 -22.35
N ASP A 158 6.13 -5.00 -21.48
CA ASP A 158 5.77 -3.59 -21.31
C ASP A 158 6.23 -2.99 -19.98
N GLY A 159 7.08 -3.69 -19.23
CA GLY A 159 7.62 -3.17 -17.98
C GLY A 159 7.91 -4.22 -16.91
N LEU A 160 7.75 -3.83 -15.66
CA LEU A 160 8.13 -4.62 -14.49
C LEU A 160 6.93 -4.85 -13.57
N SER A 161 6.73 -6.08 -13.11
CA SER A 161 5.82 -6.40 -12.02
C SER A 161 6.61 -6.65 -10.74
N VAL A 162 6.18 -6.04 -9.64
CA VAL A 162 6.79 -6.23 -8.33
C VAL A 162 5.71 -6.58 -7.31
N SER A 163 5.91 -7.69 -6.61
CA SER A 163 4.94 -8.20 -5.63
C SER A 163 5.55 -8.36 -4.26
N VAL A 164 4.83 -7.94 -3.24
CA VAL A 164 5.05 -8.40 -1.88
C VAL A 164 4.46 -9.80 -1.77
N ASP A 165 5.28 -10.81 -1.49
CA ASP A 165 4.81 -12.17 -1.23
C ASP A 165 4.31 -12.25 0.22
N ILE A 166 3.06 -11.84 0.44
CA ILE A 166 2.45 -11.72 1.77
C ILE A 166 2.43 -13.09 2.47
N ALA A 167 2.13 -14.16 1.75
CA ALA A 167 2.12 -15.51 2.31
C ALA A 167 3.51 -15.98 2.77
N GLY A 168 4.57 -15.38 2.23
CA GLY A 168 5.96 -15.66 2.60
C GLY A 168 6.52 -14.76 3.70
N ILE A 169 5.77 -13.77 4.18
CA ILE A 169 6.19 -12.94 5.32
C ILE A 169 6.29 -13.81 6.57
N THR A 170 7.37 -13.63 7.31
CA THR A 170 7.51 -14.23 8.65
C THR A 170 7.65 -13.13 9.70
N GLU A 171 7.08 -13.36 10.86
CA GLU A 171 7.13 -12.45 11.99
C GLU A 171 7.37 -13.20 13.29
N GLY A 172 8.01 -12.54 14.25
CA GLY A 172 8.25 -13.06 15.58
C GLY A 172 7.50 -12.28 16.64
N LYS A 173 8.24 -11.64 17.55
CA LYS A 173 7.70 -10.86 18.67
C LYS A 173 6.97 -9.60 18.19
N ASN A 174 7.53 -8.90 17.21
CA ASN A 174 6.93 -7.70 16.65
C ASN A 174 5.99 -8.06 15.49
N LEU A 175 4.89 -7.32 15.37
CA LEU A 175 3.83 -7.60 14.41
C LEU A 175 3.95 -6.64 13.22
N ILE A 176 4.21 -7.16 12.03
CA ILE A 176 4.19 -6.36 10.82
C ILE A 176 2.79 -5.82 10.55
N THR A 177 2.67 -4.53 10.22
CA THR A 177 1.40 -3.88 9.90
C THR A 177 1.34 -3.38 8.47
N LYS A 178 2.47 -2.84 7.94
CA LYS A 178 2.52 -2.29 6.59
C LYS A 178 3.84 -2.63 5.88
N VAL A 179 3.76 -2.67 4.55
CA VAL A 179 4.92 -2.75 3.66
C VAL A 179 4.81 -1.67 2.60
N SER A 180 5.71 -0.69 2.61
CA SER A 180 5.84 0.28 1.52
C SER A 180 6.80 -0.27 0.46
N LEU A 181 6.33 -0.35 -0.78
CA LEU A 181 7.02 -1.00 -1.88
C LEU A 181 7.72 0.01 -2.76
N LEU A 182 9.02 -0.15 -2.96
CA LEU A 182 9.87 0.62 -3.86
C LEU A 182 9.65 2.14 -3.75
N PRO A 183 9.93 2.78 -2.60
CA PRO A 183 9.54 4.18 -2.33
C PRO A 183 10.07 5.19 -3.36
N PHE A 184 11.15 4.89 -4.06
CA PHE A 184 11.79 5.81 -5.02
C PHE A 184 11.87 5.27 -6.47
N PHE A 185 11.24 4.14 -6.79
CA PHE A 185 11.22 3.64 -8.17
C PHE A 185 10.39 4.54 -9.10
N VAL A 186 9.25 5.03 -8.59
CA VAL A 186 8.44 6.06 -9.26
C VAL A 186 8.82 7.40 -8.67
N SER A 187 9.90 7.99 -9.19
CA SER A 187 10.44 9.23 -8.66
C SER A 187 10.87 10.20 -9.78
N ALA A 188 10.97 11.45 -9.42
CA ALA A 188 11.46 12.52 -10.26
C ALA A 188 12.37 13.45 -9.46
N GLU A 189 13.40 13.99 -10.10
CA GLU A 189 14.24 15.04 -9.51
C GLU A 189 13.38 16.28 -9.22
N ASN A 190 13.69 16.96 -8.11
CA ASN A 190 13.01 18.20 -7.77
C ASN A 190 13.34 19.28 -8.81
N ASN A 191 12.36 19.58 -9.66
CA ASN A 191 12.44 20.53 -10.76
C ASN A 191 11.03 21.02 -11.10
N SER A 192 10.89 22.26 -11.60
CA SER A 192 9.61 22.89 -11.95
C SER A 192 8.84 22.16 -13.06
N GLU A 193 9.56 21.48 -13.97
CA GLU A 193 8.98 20.75 -15.12
C GLU A 193 8.56 19.30 -14.76
N ASN A 194 9.04 18.80 -13.63
CA ASN A 194 8.76 17.47 -13.15
C ASN A 194 7.52 17.45 -12.24
N TYR A 195 6.87 16.30 -12.17
CA TYR A 195 5.72 16.13 -11.30
C TYR A 195 5.47 14.67 -10.90
N ILE A 196 4.72 14.53 -9.83
CA ILE A 196 4.12 13.27 -9.39
C ILE A 196 2.64 13.30 -9.75
N PHE A 197 2.16 12.24 -10.36
CA PHE A 197 0.74 11.99 -10.58
C PHE A 197 0.17 11.16 -9.43
N VAL A 198 -0.92 11.63 -8.82
CA VAL A 198 -1.65 10.94 -7.76
C VAL A 198 -3.14 10.83 -8.12
N PRO A 199 -3.82 9.75 -7.71
CA PRO A 199 -5.19 9.46 -8.13
C PRO A 199 -6.26 10.15 -7.24
N SER A 200 -6.05 11.39 -6.81
CA SER A 200 -7.05 12.15 -6.06
C SER A 200 -8.27 12.43 -6.94
N GLY A 201 -9.40 11.80 -6.65
CA GLY A 201 -10.59 11.84 -7.51
C GLY A 201 -10.34 11.24 -8.89
N SER A 202 -10.38 12.07 -9.93
CA SER A 202 -10.07 11.70 -11.32
C SER A 202 -8.58 11.79 -11.68
N GLY A 203 -7.75 12.21 -10.73
CA GLY A 203 -6.32 12.41 -10.87
C GLY A 203 -5.89 13.84 -10.58
N ALA A 204 -4.70 13.99 -9.99
CA ALA A 204 -4.07 15.26 -9.70
C ALA A 204 -2.57 15.20 -9.98
N ILE A 205 -1.99 16.37 -10.27
CA ILE A 205 -0.56 16.53 -10.47
C ILE A 205 0.00 17.35 -9.32
N ILE A 206 1.06 16.85 -8.70
CA ILE A 206 1.83 17.56 -7.68
C ILE A 206 3.18 17.91 -8.30
N LYS A 207 3.47 19.21 -8.49
CA LYS A 207 4.77 19.65 -9.04
C LYS A 207 5.90 19.23 -8.11
N ALA A 208 6.99 18.74 -8.69
CA ALA A 208 8.18 18.26 -7.98
C ALA A 208 9.10 19.42 -7.53
N GLN A 209 8.55 20.59 -7.24
CA GLN A 209 9.29 21.76 -6.79
C GLN A 209 8.90 22.12 -5.37
N ALA A 210 9.89 22.26 -4.49
CA ALA A 210 9.67 22.81 -3.16
C ALA A 210 9.28 24.30 -3.25
N GLU A 211 8.26 24.70 -2.51
CA GLU A 211 7.95 26.09 -2.26
C GLU A 211 8.44 26.43 -0.85
N GLN A 212 9.60 27.11 -0.76
CA GLN A 212 10.18 27.61 0.51
C GLN A 212 10.23 26.58 1.64
N GLY A 213 10.85 25.42 1.40
CA GLY A 213 11.16 24.45 2.46
C GLY A 213 10.00 23.56 2.91
N SER A 214 8.91 23.51 2.16
CA SER A 214 7.79 22.61 2.46
C SER A 214 7.65 21.51 1.42
N SER A 215 7.72 20.25 1.85
CA SER A 215 7.30 19.12 1.02
C SER A 215 5.78 19.00 0.99
N ARG A 216 5.23 18.62 -0.17
CA ARG A 216 3.81 18.28 -0.32
C ARG A 216 3.65 16.78 -0.12
N VAL A 217 2.95 16.41 0.93
CA VAL A 217 2.70 15.01 1.27
C VAL A 217 1.26 14.64 0.92
N TYR A 218 1.10 13.50 0.25
CA TYR A 218 -0.18 12.88 -0.05
C TYR A 218 -0.14 11.43 0.46
N SER A 219 -1.18 10.98 1.13
CA SER A 219 -1.34 9.57 1.51
C SER A 219 -2.82 9.29 1.72
N GLU A 220 -3.39 8.47 0.86
CA GLU A 220 -4.82 8.12 0.91
C GLU A 220 -5.01 6.63 0.61
N PRO A 221 -5.98 5.97 1.26
CA PRO A 221 -6.33 4.60 0.95
C PRO A 221 -6.99 4.50 -0.43
N VAL A 222 -6.64 3.44 -1.15
CA VAL A 222 -7.28 3.12 -2.43
C VAL A 222 -8.77 2.83 -2.17
N TYR A 223 -9.63 3.39 -3.01
CA TYR A 223 -11.10 3.41 -2.90
C TYR A 223 -11.65 4.20 -1.70
N GLY A 224 -10.78 4.82 -0.91
CA GLY A 224 -11.15 5.63 0.25
C GLY A 224 -11.61 4.79 1.45
N GLU A 225 -11.95 5.47 2.52
CA GLU A 225 -12.55 4.82 3.68
C GLU A 225 -14.03 4.53 3.43
N ASN A 226 -14.57 3.48 4.05
CA ASN A 226 -16.00 3.22 4.02
C ASN A 226 -16.77 4.39 4.63
N GLN A 227 -17.50 5.13 3.80
CA GLN A 227 -18.21 6.34 4.24
C GLN A 227 -19.28 6.06 5.30
N ALA A 228 -19.78 4.82 5.39
CA ALA A 228 -20.70 4.42 6.45
C ALA A 228 -20.05 4.33 7.83
N ASN A 229 -18.71 4.27 7.89
CA ASN A 229 -17.93 4.17 9.13
C ASN A 229 -17.22 5.48 9.49
N GLN A 230 -17.33 6.53 8.66
CA GLN A 230 -16.65 7.79 8.92
C GLN A 230 -17.44 8.66 9.91
N ALA A 231 -16.72 9.22 10.89
CA ALA A 231 -17.23 10.36 11.64
C ALA A 231 -17.42 11.55 10.68
N ILE A 232 -18.60 12.15 10.72
CA ILE A 232 -19.17 13.12 9.75
C ILE A 232 -18.34 14.41 9.54
N TYR A 233 -17.19 14.58 10.21
CA TYR A 233 -16.49 15.88 10.28
C TYR A 233 -15.05 15.91 9.78
N ARG A 234 -14.61 14.92 9.02
CA ARG A 234 -13.27 15.00 8.40
C ARG A 234 -13.35 15.75 7.07
N VAL A 235 -13.11 17.05 7.13
CA VAL A 235 -12.85 17.84 5.90
C VAL A 235 -11.44 17.46 5.42
N THR A 236 -11.37 16.68 4.34
CA THR A 236 -10.09 16.41 3.66
C THR A 236 -9.99 17.32 2.43
N ASN A 237 -8.80 17.86 2.19
CA ASN A 237 -8.51 18.61 0.96
C ASN A 237 -8.29 17.68 -0.25
N THR A 238 -8.33 16.38 -0.04
CA THR A 238 -8.13 15.32 -1.03
C THR A 238 -9.44 14.62 -1.34
N GLN A 239 -9.60 14.17 -2.56
CA GLN A 239 -10.73 13.33 -2.98
C GLN A 239 -10.34 11.86 -2.86
N SER A 240 -11.31 10.99 -2.55
CA SER A 240 -11.09 9.54 -2.47
C SER A 240 -10.50 9.00 -3.76
N ILE A 241 -9.52 8.12 -3.63
CA ILE A 241 -8.94 7.38 -4.73
C ILE A 241 -10.01 6.47 -5.37
N LYS A 242 -10.11 6.51 -6.69
CA LYS A 242 -11.02 5.65 -7.47
C LYS A 242 -10.28 4.73 -8.42
N MET A 243 -9.02 4.99 -8.65
CA MET A 243 -8.16 4.24 -9.56
C MET A 243 -6.85 3.90 -8.84
N PRO A 244 -6.45 2.63 -8.78
CA PRO A 244 -5.26 2.18 -8.05
C PRO A 244 -3.98 2.46 -8.86
N VAL A 245 -3.72 3.72 -9.17
CA VAL A 245 -2.66 4.16 -10.07
C VAL A 245 -1.88 5.36 -9.54
N PHE A 246 -0.62 5.47 -9.92
CA PHE A 246 0.23 6.63 -9.63
C PHE A 246 1.36 6.71 -10.66
N GLY A 247 2.11 7.81 -10.68
CA GLY A 247 3.17 7.96 -11.66
C GLY A 247 4.09 9.15 -11.38
N ALA A 248 5.18 9.23 -12.13
CA ALA A 248 6.12 10.34 -12.11
C ALA A 248 6.58 10.69 -13.51
N LYS A 249 6.72 12.00 -13.76
CA LYS A 249 7.41 12.54 -14.93
C LYS A 249 8.74 13.13 -14.51
N ASN A 250 9.81 12.70 -15.16
CA ASN A 250 11.17 13.16 -14.92
C ASN A 250 11.83 13.53 -16.27
N GLY A 251 11.84 14.82 -16.60
CA GLY A 251 12.26 15.29 -17.92
C GLY A 251 11.31 14.85 -19.03
N GLU A 252 11.84 14.16 -20.04
CA GLU A 252 11.05 13.59 -21.15
C GLU A 252 10.54 12.17 -20.85
N ASP A 253 11.02 11.57 -19.76
CA ASP A 253 10.65 10.23 -19.35
C ASP A 253 9.56 10.23 -18.27
N ALA A 254 8.75 9.19 -18.26
CA ALA A 254 7.79 8.97 -17.22
C ALA A 254 7.69 7.47 -16.88
N VAL A 255 7.30 7.19 -15.67
CA VAL A 255 6.90 5.86 -15.22
C VAL A 255 5.51 5.93 -14.64
N PHE A 256 4.67 5.00 -15.09
CA PHE A 256 3.30 4.84 -14.62
C PHE A 256 3.19 3.52 -13.86
N ALA A 257 2.42 3.51 -12.78
CA ALA A 257 2.24 2.35 -11.93
C ALA A 257 0.77 2.03 -11.72
N ILE A 258 0.44 0.74 -11.72
CA ILE A 258 -0.90 0.21 -11.45
C ILE A 258 -0.78 -0.83 -10.35
N ILE A 259 -1.54 -0.71 -9.27
CA ILE A 259 -1.70 -1.77 -8.28
C ILE A 259 -2.68 -2.78 -8.88
N THR A 260 -2.23 -4.00 -9.14
CA THR A 260 -3.00 -5.02 -9.85
C THR A 260 -3.56 -6.11 -8.96
N GLU A 261 -2.97 -6.29 -7.76
CA GLU A 261 -3.43 -7.19 -6.71
C GLU A 261 -3.23 -6.51 -5.35
N GLY A 262 -4.19 -6.62 -4.44
CA GLY A 262 -4.14 -6.03 -3.11
C GLY A 262 -4.41 -4.52 -3.09
N ASP A 263 -5.12 -4.02 -4.07
CA ASP A 263 -5.55 -2.63 -4.17
C ASP A 263 -6.53 -2.25 -3.05
N ASP A 264 -7.28 -3.20 -2.53
CA ASP A 264 -8.20 -3.08 -1.39
C ASP A 264 -7.52 -2.89 -0.03
N ILE A 265 -6.25 -3.29 0.09
CA ILE A 265 -5.42 -3.09 1.29
C ILE A 265 -4.33 -2.03 1.10
N ALA A 266 -4.35 -1.30 -0.02
CA ALA A 266 -3.30 -0.37 -0.38
C ALA A 266 -3.62 1.08 -0.01
N ASP A 267 -2.59 1.79 0.45
CA ASP A 267 -2.54 3.25 0.44
C ASP A 267 -1.61 3.68 -0.71
N ILE A 268 -1.90 4.79 -1.38
CA ILE A 268 -0.96 5.45 -2.28
C ILE A 268 -0.41 6.66 -1.56
N SER A 269 0.92 6.68 -1.43
CA SER A 269 1.66 7.75 -0.79
C SER A 269 2.53 8.47 -1.80
N ALA A 270 2.64 9.80 -1.66
CA ALA A 270 3.56 10.61 -2.44
C ALA A 270 4.15 11.73 -1.58
N SER A 271 5.41 12.06 -1.86
CA SER A 271 6.08 13.25 -1.34
C SER A 271 6.68 14.01 -2.51
N ALA A 272 6.36 15.29 -2.64
CA ALA A 272 6.85 16.14 -3.72
C ALA A 272 7.48 17.41 -3.16
N GLY A 273 8.61 17.81 -3.76
CA GLY A 273 9.38 18.96 -3.30
C GLY A 273 10.15 18.69 -1.99
N ASP A 274 10.49 17.45 -1.70
CA ASP A 274 11.27 17.09 -0.53
C ASP A 274 12.74 17.52 -0.71
N GLU A 275 13.15 18.54 0.05
CA GLU A 275 14.52 19.07 -0.05
C GLU A 275 15.55 18.10 0.53
N GLN A 276 15.18 17.28 1.51
CA GLN A 276 16.09 16.36 2.15
C GLN A 276 16.58 15.28 1.20
N TYR A 277 15.67 14.73 0.38
CA TYR A 277 16.02 13.70 -0.58
C TYR A 277 16.40 14.26 -1.97
N GLY A 278 16.00 15.50 -2.30
CA GLY A 278 16.18 16.08 -3.62
C GLY A 278 15.31 15.44 -4.71
N TYR A 279 14.40 14.54 -4.32
CA TYR A 279 13.49 13.79 -5.18
C TYR A 279 12.06 13.91 -4.71
N SER A 280 11.16 13.91 -5.66
CA SER A 280 9.73 13.67 -5.44
C SER A 280 9.42 12.24 -5.84
N ALA A 281 8.56 11.56 -5.08
CA ALA A 281 8.28 10.15 -5.29
C ALA A 281 6.83 9.80 -4.97
N ALA A 282 6.33 8.72 -5.60
CA ALA A 282 5.06 8.09 -5.24
C ALA A 282 5.23 6.57 -5.16
N TYR A 283 4.52 5.93 -4.23
CA TYR A 283 4.62 4.50 -3.99
C TYR A 283 3.35 3.94 -3.35
N ALA A 284 3.19 2.62 -3.46
CA ALA A 284 2.13 1.90 -2.77
C ALA A 284 2.62 1.41 -1.41
N THR A 285 1.75 1.51 -0.41
CA THR A 285 1.92 0.93 0.93
C THR A 285 0.80 -0.05 1.18
N PHE A 286 1.13 -1.30 1.45
CA PHE A 286 0.16 -2.36 1.70
C PHE A 286 -0.07 -2.57 3.19
N ASN A 287 -1.30 -2.46 3.63
CA ASN A 287 -1.74 -2.70 5.00
C ASN A 287 -1.92 -4.21 5.21
N VAL A 288 -0.83 -4.91 5.54
CA VAL A 288 -0.82 -6.37 5.65
C VAL A 288 -1.46 -6.91 6.94
N ARG A 289 -1.89 -6.02 7.84
CA ARG A 289 -2.59 -6.37 9.08
C ARG A 289 -3.73 -5.41 9.37
N GLY A 290 -4.90 -5.95 9.69
CA GLY A 290 -6.06 -5.15 10.07
C GLY A 290 -5.81 -4.36 11.36
N LYS A 291 -6.30 -3.11 11.40
CA LYS A 291 -6.20 -2.19 12.53
C LYS A 291 -7.57 -1.61 12.82
N THR A 292 -8.03 -1.74 14.04
CA THR A 292 -9.30 -1.14 14.51
C THR A 292 -8.99 -0.11 15.58
N SER A 293 -9.62 1.04 15.53
CA SER A 293 -9.46 2.07 16.56
C SER A 293 -10.81 2.41 17.19
N SER A 294 -10.83 2.47 18.51
CA SER A 294 -11.99 2.88 19.30
C SER A 294 -11.64 4.03 20.21
N ASN A 295 -12.48 5.06 20.23
CA ASN A 295 -12.31 6.16 21.18
C ASN A 295 -12.91 5.75 22.53
N VAL A 296 -12.07 5.73 23.56
CA VAL A 296 -12.51 5.47 24.94
C VAL A 296 -12.64 6.82 25.66
N LYS A 297 -13.86 7.16 26.05
CA LYS A 297 -14.09 8.36 26.90
C LYS A 297 -13.67 8.03 28.33
N GLY A 298 -12.52 8.56 28.75
CA GLY A 298 -12.08 8.48 30.14
C GLY A 298 -12.87 9.41 31.07
N HIS A 299 -12.85 9.13 32.39
CA HIS A 299 -13.28 10.08 33.42
C HIS A 299 -12.40 11.33 33.30
N ALA A 300 -13.02 12.52 33.44
CA ALA A 300 -12.35 13.84 33.35
C ALA A 300 -11.97 14.32 31.92
N GLY A 301 -12.69 13.90 30.86
CA GLY A 301 -12.60 14.55 29.54
C GLY A 301 -11.38 14.16 28.69
N SER A 302 -10.56 13.21 29.14
CA SER A 302 -9.48 12.65 28.31
C SER A 302 -10.05 11.65 27.32
N ASN A 303 -9.88 11.92 26.01
CA ASN A 303 -10.16 10.95 24.95
C ASN A 303 -8.92 10.08 24.72
N SER A 304 -8.97 8.84 25.15
CA SER A 304 -7.94 7.84 24.83
C SER A 304 -8.37 7.04 23.61
N LYS A 305 -7.46 6.86 22.65
CA LYS A 305 -7.69 6.02 21.48
C LYS A 305 -7.14 4.62 21.76
N LEU A 306 -8.03 3.63 21.82
CA LEU A 306 -7.63 2.24 21.91
C LEU A 306 -7.44 1.70 20.49
N ILE A 307 -6.24 1.22 20.20
CA ILE A 307 -5.90 0.59 18.93
C ILE A 307 -5.80 -0.91 19.15
N LYS A 308 -6.45 -1.69 18.29
CA LYS A 308 -6.36 -3.15 18.28
C LYS A 308 -5.95 -3.61 16.89
N TYR A 309 -4.95 -4.46 16.83
CA TYR A 309 -4.49 -5.12 15.60
C TYR A 309 -5.08 -6.52 15.51
N SER A 310 -5.32 -6.98 14.27
CA SER A 310 -5.74 -8.36 14.01
C SER A 310 -4.64 -9.35 14.42
N ASP A 311 -5.02 -10.54 14.85
CA ASP A 311 -4.05 -11.55 15.30
C ASP A 311 -3.17 -12.08 14.17
N GLY A 312 -3.65 -12.11 12.93
CA GLY A 312 -2.92 -12.59 11.75
C GLY A 312 -2.69 -11.50 10.71
N ILE A 313 -1.78 -11.78 9.80
CA ILE A 313 -1.62 -11.08 8.53
C ILE A 313 -2.86 -11.39 7.65
N VAL A 314 -3.23 -10.47 6.75
CA VAL A 314 -4.34 -10.68 5.81
C VAL A 314 -4.16 -11.97 4.99
N SER A 315 -5.27 -12.62 4.63
CA SER A 315 -5.24 -13.91 3.93
C SER A 315 -4.84 -13.82 2.45
N LEU A 316 -4.57 -12.63 1.94
CA LEU A 316 -4.09 -12.40 0.59
C LEU A 316 -2.70 -13.04 0.39
N LYS A 317 -2.49 -13.70 -0.75
CA LYS A 317 -1.21 -14.36 -1.02
C LYS A 317 -0.12 -13.37 -1.39
N ARG A 318 -0.47 -12.33 -2.15
CA ARG A 318 0.47 -11.31 -2.60
C ARG A 318 -0.25 -9.98 -2.85
N ALA A 319 0.53 -8.90 -2.85
CA ALA A 319 0.11 -7.60 -3.32
C ALA A 319 1.08 -7.14 -4.42
N THR A 320 0.57 -6.66 -5.55
CA THR A 320 1.35 -6.50 -6.78
C THR A 320 1.16 -5.12 -7.39
N VAL A 321 2.26 -4.49 -7.76
CA VAL A 321 2.31 -3.27 -8.57
C VAL A 321 2.99 -3.58 -9.90
N ARG A 322 2.37 -3.17 -11.01
CA ARG A 322 3.01 -3.16 -12.32
C ARG A 322 3.49 -1.76 -12.64
N TYR A 323 4.73 -1.65 -13.08
CA TYR A 323 5.40 -0.42 -13.46
C TYR A 323 5.60 -0.41 -14.97
N PHE A 324 5.16 0.66 -15.61
CA PHE A 324 5.22 0.87 -17.05
C PHE A 324 6.08 2.08 -17.37
N PRO A 325 7.33 1.91 -17.78
CA PRO A 325 8.10 2.99 -18.38
C PRO A 325 7.40 3.46 -19.66
N LEU A 326 7.13 4.75 -19.78
CA LEU A 326 6.49 5.30 -20.97
C LEU A 326 7.55 5.67 -22.00
N GLU A 327 7.20 5.54 -23.28
CA GLU A 327 8.08 5.89 -24.39
C GLU A 327 8.22 7.41 -24.52
N LYS A 328 9.32 7.85 -25.15
CA LYS A 328 9.50 9.27 -25.51
C LYS A 328 8.33 9.76 -26.35
N GLY A 329 7.84 10.95 -26.05
CA GLY A 329 6.65 11.53 -26.68
C GLY A 329 5.33 11.16 -25.99
N SER A 330 5.33 10.13 -25.13
CA SER A 330 4.20 9.77 -24.27
C SER A 330 4.55 9.90 -22.78
N GLY A 331 5.67 10.51 -22.44
CA GLY A 331 6.20 10.67 -21.09
C GLY A 331 5.47 11.75 -20.28
N ASP A 332 4.15 11.74 -20.28
CA ASP A 332 3.31 12.70 -19.56
C ASP A 332 2.04 12.03 -18.99
N TYR A 333 1.19 12.83 -18.33
CA TYR A 333 -0.06 12.33 -17.75
C TYR A 333 -1.06 11.82 -18.82
N ASN A 334 -1.00 12.30 -20.06
CA ASN A 334 -1.85 11.79 -21.15
C ASN A 334 -1.41 10.37 -21.53
N GLY A 335 -0.10 10.13 -21.65
CA GLY A 335 0.44 8.80 -21.87
C GLY A 335 0.13 7.84 -20.71
N MET A 336 0.18 8.31 -19.46
CA MET A 336 -0.26 7.52 -18.29
C MET A 336 -1.74 7.13 -18.39
N ALA A 337 -2.60 8.09 -18.76
CA ALA A 337 -4.04 7.85 -18.94
C ALA A 337 -4.31 6.89 -20.10
N GLN A 338 -3.58 6.99 -21.20
CA GLN A 338 -3.68 6.07 -22.34
C GLN A 338 -3.26 4.66 -21.93
N LYS A 339 -2.13 4.52 -21.22
CA LYS A 339 -1.65 3.21 -20.73
C LYS A 339 -2.65 2.56 -19.77
N TYR A 340 -3.31 3.34 -18.92
CA TYR A 340 -4.36 2.81 -18.04
C TYR A 340 -5.60 2.34 -18.83
N ARG A 341 -6.00 3.08 -19.85
CA ARG A 341 -7.09 2.65 -20.77
C ARG A 341 -6.76 1.36 -21.49
N GLU A 342 -5.52 1.21 -21.99
CA GLU A 342 -5.04 -0.02 -22.61
C GLU A 342 -5.12 -1.19 -21.63
N TYR A 343 -4.59 -1.00 -20.40
CA TYR A 343 -4.66 -2.00 -19.35
C TYR A 343 -6.11 -2.41 -19.01
N LEU A 344 -7.02 -1.45 -18.86
CA LEU A 344 -8.43 -1.73 -18.58
C LEU A 344 -9.10 -2.49 -19.74
N SER A 345 -8.75 -2.17 -20.96
CA SER A 345 -9.30 -2.86 -22.17
C SER A 345 -8.81 -4.29 -22.26
N GLU A 346 -7.53 -4.52 -21.95
CA GLU A 346 -6.90 -5.84 -22.08
C GLU A 346 -7.23 -6.77 -20.90
N TYR A 347 -7.12 -6.27 -19.65
CA TYR A 347 -7.17 -7.09 -18.44
C TYR A 347 -8.48 -6.99 -17.66
N LYS A 348 -9.29 -5.94 -17.89
CA LYS A 348 -10.57 -5.72 -17.21
C LYS A 348 -11.77 -5.72 -18.17
N GLU A 349 -11.55 -6.12 -19.41
CA GLU A 349 -12.58 -6.22 -20.46
C GLU A 349 -13.42 -4.93 -20.64
N LEU A 350 -12.78 -3.76 -20.47
CA LEU A 350 -13.45 -2.49 -20.66
C LEU A 350 -13.99 -2.39 -22.09
N LYS A 351 -15.31 -2.41 -22.24
CA LYS A 351 -16.00 -2.29 -23.54
C LYS A 351 -16.41 -0.86 -23.80
N SER A 352 -16.31 -0.40 -25.04
CA SER A 352 -16.71 0.96 -25.43
C SER A 352 -18.24 1.17 -25.50
N ASN A 353 -19.04 0.28 -24.92
CA ASN A 353 -20.48 0.42 -24.85
C ASN A 353 -20.88 1.44 -23.78
N VAL A 354 -20.81 2.70 -24.15
CA VAL A 354 -21.34 3.77 -23.31
C VAL A 354 -22.86 3.71 -23.39
N ARG A 355 -23.51 3.21 -22.34
CA ARG A 355 -24.94 3.49 -22.16
C ARG A 355 -25.06 4.87 -21.57
N PRO A 356 -25.84 5.77 -22.16
CA PRO A 356 -26.10 7.06 -21.54
C PRO A 356 -26.75 6.82 -20.16
N VAL A 357 -26.24 7.49 -19.15
CA VAL A 357 -26.76 7.46 -17.79
C VAL A 357 -27.30 8.86 -17.50
N ASP A 358 -28.61 8.94 -17.23
CA ASP A 358 -29.28 10.21 -16.93
C ASP A 358 -29.04 10.62 -15.48
N ALA A 359 -28.90 9.64 -14.58
CA ALA A 359 -28.67 9.88 -13.17
C ALA A 359 -27.78 8.83 -12.53
N MET A 360 -26.93 9.27 -11.59
CA MET A 360 -26.18 8.40 -10.69
C MET A 360 -26.74 8.58 -9.27
N LEU A 361 -27.20 7.49 -8.66
CA LEU A 361 -27.74 7.48 -7.31
C LEU A 361 -26.90 6.64 -6.38
N THR A 362 -26.39 7.26 -5.32
CA THR A 362 -25.71 6.55 -4.22
C THR A 362 -26.72 6.24 -3.11
N VAL A 363 -26.83 4.98 -2.75
CA VAL A 363 -27.74 4.49 -1.71
C VAL A 363 -26.93 3.86 -0.58
N TYR A 364 -27.25 4.23 0.66
CA TYR A 364 -26.59 3.70 1.86
C TYR A 364 -27.49 2.63 2.50
N GLY A 365 -26.95 1.39 2.62
CA GLY A 365 -27.63 0.26 3.26
C GLY A 365 -27.60 0.34 4.78
N GLY A 366 -26.63 1.01 5.35
CA GLY A 366 -26.53 1.25 6.78
C GLY A 366 -25.26 2.02 7.16
N ALA A 367 -25.17 2.35 8.42
CA ALA A 367 -24.04 3.04 9.02
C ALA A 367 -23.63 2.38 10.34
N SER A 368 -22.33 2.33 10.59
CA SER A 368 -21.80 1.87 11.87
C SER A 368 -21.85 3.01 12.89
N GLU A 369 -22.37 2.71 14.07
CA GLU A 369 -22.40 3.62 15.22
C GLU A 369 -21.62 3.02 16.38
N GLN A 370 -20.84 3.86 17.06
CA GLN A 370 -20.21 3.47 18.30
C GLN A 370 -21.16 3.74 19.47
N GLN A 371 -21.50 2.70 20.22
CA GLN A 371 -22.31 2.80 21.45
C GLN A 371 -21.50 2.35 22.66
N PHE A 372 -21.98 2.66 23.85
CA PHE A 372 -21.29 2.38 25.10
C PHE A 372 -22.24 1.63 26.06
N PHE A 373 -21.77 0.50 26.57
CA PHE A 373 -22.43 -0.21 27.66
C PHE A 373 -21.51 -0.25 28.89
N CYS A 374 -21.92 0.35 29.98
CA CYS A 374 -21.08 0.51 31.19
C CYS A 374 -19.68 1.06 30.92
N GLY A 375 -19.56 2.03 29.99
CA GLY A 375 -18.28 2.62 29.60
C GLY A 375 -17.45 1.81 28.59
N ILE A 376 -17.91 0.61 28.21
CA ILE A 376 -17.26 -0.25 27.22
C ILE A 376 -17.81 0.09 25.84
N PRO A 377 -16.96 0.54 24.88
CA PRO A 377 -17.42 0.83 23.54
C PRO A 377 -17.73 -0.45 22.78
N TYR A 378 -18.83 -0.45 22.04
CA TYR A 378 -19.16 -1.49 21.07
C TYR A 378 -19.75 -0.84 19.82
N SER A 379 -19.55 -1.47 18.67
CA SER A 379 -20.09 -1.01 17.41
C SER A 379 -21.44 -1.65 17.14
N THR A 380 -22.43 -0.84 16.78
CA THR A 380 -23.71 -1.26 16.25
C THR A 380 -23.82 -0.85 14.79
N PHE A 381 -24.64 -1.57 14.04
CA PHE A 381 -24.94 -1.23 12.65
C PHE A 381 -26.42 -0.81 12.55
N SER A 382 -26.63 0.43 12.16
CA SER A 382 -27.98 0.99 11.93
C SER A 382 -28.35 0.78 10.47
N SER A 383 -29.37 -0.05 10.22
CA SER A 383 -29.90 -0.24 8.85
C SER A 383 -30.59 1.03 8.35
N MET A 384 -30.30 1.41 7.11
CA MET A 384 -30.90 2.53 6.39
C MET A 384 -31.77 2.04 5.25
N THR A 385 -31.23 1.94 4.04
CA THR A 385 -31.96 1.46 2.86
C THR A 385 -31.69 -0.03 2.64
N THR A 386 -32.71 -0.85 2.59
CA THR A 386 -32.58 -2.26 2.24
C THR A 386 -32.34 -2.46 0.76
N ILE A 387 -31.81 -3.63 0.37
CA ILE A 387 -31.65 -3.99 -1.05
C ILE A 387 -33.01 -3.99 -1.78
N ALA A 388 -34.09 -4.40 -1.11
CA ALA A 388 -35.44 -4.39 -1.69
C ALA A 388 -35.92 -2.95 -1.96
N GLU A 389 -35.66 -2.03 -1.05
CA GLU A 389 -36.02 -0.61 -1.24
C GLU A 389 -35.16 0.02 -2.34
N ALA A 390 -33.85 -0.25 -2.38
CA ALA A 390 -32.96 0.20 -3.45
C ALA A 390 -33.43 -0.30 -4.83
N LYS A 391 -33.89 -1.56 -4.90
CA LYS A 391 -34.47 -2.13 -6.11
C LYS A 391 -35.76 -1.40 -6.51
N ASN A 392 -36.67 -1.15 -5.57
CA ASN A 392 -37.91 -0.41 -5.84
C ASN A 392 -37.64 1.00 -6.35
N ILE A 393 -36.69 1.72 -5.75
CA ILE A 393 -36.24 3.04 -6.21
C ILE A 393 -35.75 2.97 -7.66
N ALA A 394 -34.90 1.98 -7.97
CA ALA A 394 -34.38 1.80 -9.33
C ALA A 394 -35.49 1.47 -10.34
N GLU A 395 -36.47 0.63 -9.97
CA GLU A 395 -37.61 0.28 -10.81
C GLU A 395 -38.54 1.48 -11.08
N ASP A 396 -38.77 2.32 -10.09
CA ASP A 396 -39.62 3.51 -10.22
C ASP A 396 -38.95 4.58 -11.12
N LEU A 397 -37.65 4.79 -10.96
CA LEU A 397 -36.91 5.68 -11.85
C LEU A 397 -36.90 5.15 -13.30
N LYS A 398 -36.75 3.83 -13.48
CA LYS A 398 -36.85 3.20 -14.79
C LYS A 398 -38.20 3.37 -15.44
N LYS A 399 -39.32 3.29 -14.68
CA LYS A 399 -40.67 3.58 -15.18
C LYS A 399 -40.82 5.01 -15.71
N SER A 400 -40.03 5.94 -15.13
CA SER A 400 -39.97 7.32 -15.58
C SER A 400 -38.99 7.56 -16.74
N ASN A 401 -38.51 6.50 -17.40
CA ASN A 401 -37.52 6.52 -18.47
C ASN A 401 -36.17 7.14 -18.10
N ILE A 402 -35.80 7.09 -16.81
CA ILE A 402 -34.50 7.54 -16.34
C ILE A 402 -33.52 6.36 -16.39
N SER A 403 -32.44 6.49 -17.17
CA SER A 403 -31.32 5.57 -17.18
C SER A 403 -30.47 5.81 -15.95
N LEU A 404 -30.38 4.82 -15.05
CA LEU A 404 -29.78 4.95 -13.73
C LEU A 404 -28.49 4.13 -13.60
N ALA A 405 -27.43 4.74 -13.07
CA ALA A 405 -26.35 4.05 -12.42
C ALA A 405 -26.57 4.05 -10.89
N LEU A 406 -26.54 2.88 -10.27
CA LEU A 406 -26.75 2.71 -8.84
C LEU A 406 -25.44 2.37 -8.16
N ASP A 407 -25.04 3.19 -7.19
CA ASP A 407 -23.88 2.98 -6.32
C ASP A 407 -24.40 2.57 -4.92
N LEU A 408 -24.11 1.33 -4.50
CA LEU A 408 -24.57 0.79 -3.22
C LEU A 408 -23.42 0.84 -2.21
N LYS A 409 -23.61 1.58 -1.11
CA LYS A 409 -22.63 1.73 -0.02
C LYS A 409 -23.17 1.25 1.31
N GLY A 410 -22.30 0.71 2.15
CA GLY A 410 -22.66 0.29 3.51
C GLY A 410 -23.67 -0.85 3.58
N PHE A 411 -23.70 -1.75 2.60
CA PHE A 411 -24.56 -2.94 2.58
C PHE A 411 -23.91 -4.16 3.25
N GLY A 412 -22.61 -4.11 3.55
CA GLY A 412 -21.87 -5.10 4.31
C GLY A 412 -21.28 -4.49 5.58
N LYS A 413 -21.08 -5.30 6.61
CA LYS A 413 -20.53 -4.84 7.90
C LYS A 413 -19.11 -4.28 7.75
N ASP A 414 -18.31 -4.86 6.87
CA ASP A 414 -16.89 -4.54 6.63
C ASP A 414 -16.61 -4.17 5.16
N GLY A 415 -17.64 -3.84 4.40
CA GLY A 415 -17.58 -3.60 2.96
C GLY A 415 -18.13 -4.77 2.15
N ILE A 416 -17.89 -4.76 0.86
CA ILE A 416 -18.15 -5.91 -0.02
C ILE A 416 -16.83 -6.67 -0.10
N ASP A 417 -16.74 -7.80 0.57
CA ASP A 417 -15.67 -8.76 0.41
C ASP A 417 -15.88 -9.60 -0.86
#